data_5d747d01613efb575609ae85edbcbb8b
#
_entry.id   5d747d01613efb575609ae85edbcbb8b
#
_cell.length_a   1.000
_cell.length_b   1.000
_cell.length_c   1.000
_cell.angle_alpha   90.00
_cell.angle_beta   90.00
_cell.angle_gamma   90.00
#
_symmetry.space_group_name_H-M   'P 1'
#
loop_
_entity.id
_entity.type
_entity.pdbx_description
1 polymer ?
#
loop_
_entity_poly.entity_id
_entity_poly.type
_entity_poly.pdbx_seq_one_letter_code
_entity_poly.pdbx_strand_id
1 'polypeptide(L)'
;LASSAASDVYKRQEEHGVLDILKNLPPKYRDIFLLKYSAHLENREIARICGLREGTIRQRIARGKRLIEKELEKIKKGDTE
;
A
#
# COMPACT_ATOMS: atom_id res chain seq x y z
N LEU A 1 -28.70 -4.49 -1.57
CA LEU A 1 -27.96 -3.56 -0.73
C LEU A 1 -27.24 -4.27 0.41
N ALA A 2 -27.95 -5.17 1.10
CA ALA A 2 -27.33 -5.94 2.17
C ALA A 2 -26.20 -6.83 1.67
N SER A 3 -26.37 -7.41 0.49
CA SER A 3 -25.32 -8.26 -0.09
C SER A 3 -24.11 -7.45 -0.53
N SER A 4 -24.30 -6.22 -0.98
CA SER A 4 -23.20 -5.34 -1.31
C SER A 4 -22.39 -4.98 -0.07
N ALA A 5 -23.08 -4.69 1.03
CA ALA A 5 -22.42 -4.37 2.29
C ALA A 5 -21.62 -5.57 2.80
N ALA A 6 -22.18 -6.78 2.67
CA ALA A 6 -21.49 -7.99 3.07
C ALA A 6 -20.23 -8.22 2.23
N SER A 7 -20.33 -7.99 0.91
CA SER A 7 -19.18 -8.11 0.02
C SER A 7 -18.07 -7.13 0.40
N ASP A 8 -18.44 -5.91 0.74
CA ASP A 8 -17.46 -4.90 1.16
C ASP A 8 -16.75 -5.31 2.45
N VAL A 9 -17.50 -5.88 3.38
CA VAL A 9 -16.92 -6.37 4.64
C VAL A 9 -15.92 -7.48 4.38
N TYR A 10 -16.26 -8.44 3.50
CA TYR A 10 -15.35 -9.53 3.14
C TYR A 10 -14.09 -9.01 2.45
N LYS A 11 -14.26 -8.08 1.52
CA LYS A 11 -13.10 -7.48 0.84
C LYS A 11 -12.20 -6.77 1.83
N ARG A 12 -12.78 -6.04 2.78
CA ARG A 12 -12.02 -5.35 3.79
C ARG A 12 -11.23 -6.33 4.66
N GLN A 13 -11.79 -7.47 4.98
CA GLN A 13 -11.10 -8.49 5.75
C GLN A 13 -9.90 -9.05 4.99
N GLU A 14 -10.06 -9.32 3.69
CA GLU A 14 -8.97 -9.82 2.86
C GLU A 14 -7.86 -8.79 2.71
N GLU A 15 -8.24 -7.53 2.51
CA GLU A 15 -7.29 -6.45 2.29
C GLU A 15 -6.82 -5.78 3.57
N HIS A 16 -7.46 -6.11 4.70
CA HIS A 16 -7.23 -5.43 5.96
C HIS A 16 -5.76 -5.36 6.36
N GLY A 17 -5.05 -6.47 6.26
CA GLY A 17 -3.63 -6.49 6.62
C GLY A 17 -2.80 -5.55 5.77
N VAL A 18 -3.00 -5.57 4.46
CA VAL A 18 -2.25 -4.72 3.53
C VAL A 18 -2.60 -3.26 3.71
N LEU A 19 -3.90 -2.95 3.83
CA LEU A 19 -4.34 -1.57 4.03
C LEU A 19 -3.83 -0.99 5.35
N ASP A 20 -3.84 -1.79 6.41
CA ASP A 20 -3.30 -1.35 7.68
C ASP A 20 -1.82 -1.06 7.60
N ILE A 21 -1.07 -1.91 6.90
CA ILE A 21 0.36 -1.69 6.68
C ILE A 21 0.58 -0.39 5.91
N LEU A 22 -0.20 -0.16 4.85
CA LEU A 22 -0.10 1.06 4.06
C LEU A 22 -0.42 2.30 4.89
N LYS A 23 -1.43 2.22 5.74
CA LYS A 23 -1.80 3.34 6.61
C LYS A 23 -0.69 3.68 7.61
N ASN A 24 0.06 2.68 8.05
CA ASN A 24 1.14 2.86 9.01
C ASN A 24 2.45 3.30 8.36
N LEU A 25 2.55 3.26 7.04
CA LEU A 25 3.73 3.76 6.36
C LEU A 25 3.81 5.28 6.45
N PRO A 26 5.04 5.84 6.45
CA PRO A 26 5.18 7.30 6.33
C PRO A 26 4.44 7.83 5.10
N PRO A 27 3.86 9.03 5.18
CA PRO A 27 3.06 9.57 4.08
C PRO A 27 3.78 9.57 2.72
N LYS A 28 5.08 9.80 2.72
CA LYS A 28 5.86 9.82 1.47
C LYS A 28 5.87 8.49 0.73
N TYR A 29 5.72 7.38 1.44
CA TYR A 29 5.62 6.05 0.82
C TYR A 29 4.16 5.69 0.55
N ARG A 30 3.30 5.94 1.53
CA ARG A 30 1.89 5.61 1.45
C ARG A 30 1.21 6.22 0.22
N ASP A 31 1.43 7.52 0.00
CA ASP A 31 0.78 8.21 -1.11
C ASP A 31 1.22 7.63 -2.46
N ILE A 32 2.50 7.31 -2.60
CA ILE A 32 3.02 6.73 -3.82
C ILE A 32 2.40 5.36 -4.08
N PHE A 33 2.30 4.51 -3.05
CA PHE A 33 1.70 3.20 -3.21
C PHE A 33 0.21 3.28 -3.55
N LEU A 34 -0.51 4.22 -2.95
CA LEU A 34 -1.92 4.41 -3.27
C LEU A 34 -2.09 4.83 -4.73
N LEU A 35 -1.26 5.75 -5.20
CA LEU A 35 -1.33 6.19 -6.59
C LEU A 35 -0.95 5.06 -7.56
N LYS A 36 0.04 4.26 -7.21
CA LYS A 36 0.48 3.18 -8.08
C LYS A 36 -0.50 2.02 -8.13
N TYR A 37 -0.99 1.57 -6.99
CA TYR A 37 -1.79 0.35 -6.91
C TYR A 37 -3.29 0.57 -6.92
N SER A 38 -3.77 1.67 -6.37
CA SER A 38 -5.20 1.98 -6.40
C SER A 38 -5.61 2.72 -7.66
N ALA A 39 -4.83 3.71 -8.07
CA ALA A 39 -5.12 4.50 -9.25
C ALA A 39 -4.44 3.96 -10.52
N HIS A 40 -3.60 2.93 -10.38
CA HIS A 40 -2.89 2.29 -11.49
C HIS A 40 -2.06 3.25 -12.33
N LEU A 41 -1.44 4.22 -11.68
CA LEU A 41 -0.60 5.20 -12.36
C LEU A 41 0.82 4.68 -12.55
N GLU A 42 1.45 5.14 -13.62
CA GLU A 42 2.86 4.83 -13.87
C GLU A 42 3.76 5.75 -13.06
N ASN A 43 5.00 5.34 -12.86
CA ASN A 43 5.96 6.12 -12.07
C ASN A 43 6.11 7.54 -12.59
N ARG A 44 6.05 7.72 -13.91
CA ARG A 44 6.15 9.04 -14.53
C ARG A 44 5.00 9.95 -14.10
N GLU A 45 3.79 9.41 -14.08
CA GLU A 45 2.61 10.15 -13.69
C GLU A 45 2.64 10.47 -12.19
N ILE A 46 3.05 9.51 -11.38
CA ILE A 46 3.20 9.71 -9.94
C ILE A 46 4.22 10.82 -9.67
N ALA A 47 5.32 10.82 -10.40
CA ALA A 47 6.36 11.82 -10.27
C ALA A 47 5.81 13.23 -10.54
N ARG A 48 4.97 13.36 -11.55
CA ARG A 48 4.32 14.64 -11.87
C ARG A 48 3.42 15.10 -10.74
N ILE A 49 2.58 14.20 -10.25
CA ILE A 49 1.63 14.52 -9.18
C ILE A 49 2.36 14.93 -7.92
N CYS A 50 3.41 14.20 -7.56
CA CYS A 50 4.16 14.46 -6.34
C CYS A 50 5.19 15.58 -6.48
N GLY A 51 5.45 16.04 -7.70
CA GLY A 51 6.49 17.04 -7.93
C GLY A 51 7.89 16.52 -7.71
N LEU A 52 8.11 15.23 -7.98
CA LEU A 52 9.37 14.54 -7.74
C LEU A 52 9.91 13.97 -9.04
N ARG A 53 11.17 13.56 -9.03
CA ARG A 53 11.77 12.89 -10.18
C ARG A 53 11.36 11.41 -10.18
N GLU A 54 11.27 10.84 -11.38
CA GLU A 54 10.89 9.43 -11.54
C GLU A 54 11.83 8.50 -10.77
N GLY A 55 13.14 8.81 -10.78
CA GLY A 55 14.11 8.02 -10.01
C GLY A 55 13.82 8.02 -8.51
N THR A 56 13.38 9.17 -7.97
CA THR A 56 12.99 9.28 -6.57
C THR A 56 11.78 8.41 -6.28
N ILE A 57 10.82 8.37 -7.20
CA ILE A 57 9.63 7.52 -7.05
C ILE A 57 10.05 6.05 -6.99
N ARG A 58 10.94 5.62 -7.89
CA ARG A 58 11.42 4.23 -7.88
C ARG A 58 12.11 3.88 -6.57
N GLN A 59 12.95 4.78 -6.05
CA GLN A 59 13.63 4.55 -4.78
C GLN A 59 12.63 4.41 -3.63
N ARG A 60 11.64 5.28 -3.60
CA ARG A 60 10.62 5.23 -2.55
C ARG A 60 9.78 3.97 -2.63
N ILE A 61 9.47 3.52 -3.85
CA ILE A 61 8.76 2.26 -4.03
C ILE A 61 9.58 1.10 -3.49
N ALA A 62 10.87 1.05 -3.83
CA ALA A 62 11.75 -0.01 -3.36
C ALA A 62 11.85 -0.04 -1.84
N ARG A 63 12.05 1.12 -1.22
CA ARG A 63 12.13 1.23 0.24
C ARG A 63 10.81 0.87 0.91
N GLY A 64 9.70 1.37 0.32
CA GLY A 64 8.39 1.07 0.85
C GLY A 64 8.06 -0.41 0.80
N LYS A 65 8.46 -1.10 -0.27
CA LYS A 65 8.27 -2.55 -0.38
C LYS A 65 8.98 -3.28 0.75
N ARG A 66 10.19 -2.86 1.09
CA ARG A 66 10.93 -3.47 2.21
C ARG A 66 10.21 -3.27 3.53
N LEU A 67 9.66 -2.08 3.75
CA LEU A 67 8.89 -1.80 4.96
C LEU A 67 7.65 -2.67 5.03
N ILE A 68 6.95 -2.82 3.90
CA ILE A 68 5.78 -3.67 3.82
C ILE A 68 6.14 -5.13 4.12
N GLU A 69 7.22 -5.62 3.54
CA GLU A 69 7.68 -6.99 3.77
C GLU A 69 7.99 -7.25 5.25
N LYS A 70 8.64 -6.29 5.91
CA LYS A 70 8.92 -6.41 7.34
C LYS A 70 7.65 -6.50 8.16
N GLU A 71 6.66 -5.68 7.85
CA GLU A 71 5.38 -5.71 8.56
C GLU A 71 4.63 -7.01 8.31
N LEU A 72 4.67 -7.52 7.08
CA LEU A 72 4.06 -8.80 6.76
C LEU A 72 4.71 -9.95 7.52
N GLU A 73 6.04 -9.91 7.66
CA GLU A 73 6.76 -10.92 8.45
C GLU A 73 6.32 -10.90 9.90
N LYS A 74 6.15 -9.72 10.48
CA LYS A 74 5.66 -9.57 11.85
C LYS A 74 4.28 -10.18 12.02
N ILE A 75 3.40 -9.94 11.07
CA ILE A 75 2.05 -10.48 11.09
C ILE A 75 2.08 -12.01 11.01
N LYS A 76 2.90 -12.56 10.11
CA LYS A 76 3.05 -14.01 9.99
C LYS A 76 3.57 -14.63 11.27
N LYS A 77 4.56 -14.01 11.91
CA LYS A 77 5.09 -14.51 13.17
C LYS A 77 4.04 -14.48 14.27
N GLY A 78 3.23 -13.43 14.29
CA GLY A 78 2.14 -13.33 15.23
C GLY A 78 1.10 -14.42 15.04
N ASP A 79 0.81 -14.76 13.77
CA ASP A 79 -0.18 -15.77 13.44
C ASP A 79 0.29 -17.19 13.80
N THR A 80 1.60 -17.42 13.79
CA THR A 80 2.12 -18.77 14.10
C THR A 80 2.22 -19.03 15.59
N GLU A 81 2.07 -18.04 16.40
CA GLU A 81 2.02 -18.19 17.84
C GLU A 81 0.61 -18.47 18.33
#